data_55c6678342d2b6761ae9d90b420975cc
#
_entry.id   55c6678342d2b6761ae9d90b420975cc
#
_cell.length_a   1.000
_cell.length_b   1.000
_cell.length_c   1.000
_cell.angle_alpha   90.00
_cell.angle_beta   90.00
_cell.angle_gamma   90.00
#
_symmetry.space_group_name_H-M   'P 1'
#
loop_
_entity.id
_entity.type
_entity.pdbx_description
1 polymer ?
#
loop_
_entity_poly.entity_id
_entity_poly.type
_entity_poly.pdbx_seq_one_letter_code
_entity_poly.pdbx_strand_id
1 'polypeptide(L)'
;MTKRLKPILNLLLLLLLCLIACGRSTNISPLLKKAEGYMNEKPDSALLLLDSITTYREDMSEAQNALWCLLYTQAQDKKRIEHTSDSLIQIAVKYYEKTNLKARKMQAYYYCGNVFYDLNDALQAQEYYLKAYEVGKKLNNPYLLGRLCANLGTLYTYQELYQPAMAFQKEAVDCFLQDEDTVSLSVTFRNIARIHVCENRLDSAIVYYSKALLYTSGSHEFYMLNELADAYGRVGDTETGLTYAWKAYSQIEIADDSCLVNLTLGDLYLKSGKMDSAYHYLSFCRKSTDIYTLKDTYYWLSQLEKARRNLDAYVVFQEQYEAFRDSTDRLTYKETLTRLQSMYDYLLVEREKEYYRKEADRKTIYMYSFLGGTILFLLVAVTLVFSIKEKKKEQKKQYLRLQEQQARESKQYQAERNATILELEQKTRLANGLKMELDIMKGIKNEQTVDQTDFPITKEEQYKIFLTSDLYRGLRSKWDKLDSEQWLEVVKWIDHILYLNFTYKIKMMYPQISEQDLQICCLTKLEIPVSRMAVLLAKTSQAISLGRKRLYKKMTGKQGTAQDFDTLILSF
;
A
#
# COMPACT_ATOMS: atom_id res chain seq x y z
N MET A 1 62.33 26.29 -12.90
CA MET A 1 61.15 25.72 -13.62
C MET A 1 60.63 24.38 -13.07
N THR A 2 61.42 23.65 -12.33
CA THR A 2 61.12 22.27 -11.86
C THR A 2 60.18 22.14 -10.67
N LYS A 3 59.93 23.19 -9.84
CA LYS A 3 59.05 23.12 -8.67
C LYS A 3 57.55 23.26 -8.96
N ARG A 4 57.14 23.74 -10.13
CA ARG A 4 55.73 23.86 -10.52
C ARG A 4 55.19 22.67 -11.35
N LEU A 5 56.07 21.78 -11.85
CA LEU A 5 55.67 20.59 -12.61
C LEU A 5 55.23 19.40 -11.70
N LYS A 6 55.80 19.30 -10.48
CA LYS A 6 55.45 18.20 -9.54
C LYS A 6 53.96 18.09 -9.21
N PRO A 7 53.23 19.18 -8.84
CA PRO A 7 51.80 19.06 -8.51
C PRO A 7 50.95 18.72 -9.76
N ILE A 8 51.34 19.19 -10.94
CA ILE A 8 50.63 18.87 -12.18
C ILE A 8 50.85 17.40 -12.56
N LEU A 9 52.06 16.88 -12.40
CA LEU A 9 52.38 15.46 -12.63
C LEU A 9 51.67 14.55 -11.64
N ASN A 10 51.56 14.93 -10.36
CA ASN A 10 50.81 14.20 -9.36
C ASN A 10 49.30 14.23 -9.64
N LEU A 11 48.73 15.35 -10.11
CA LEU A 11 47.34 15.45 -10.49
C LEU A 11 47.04 14.60 -11.75
N LEU A 12 47.95 14.58 -12.73
CA LEU A 12 47.85 13.71 -13.90
C LEU A 12 47.99 12.22 -13.52
N LEU A 13 48.86 11.88 -12.57
CA LEU A 13 48.99 10.51 -12.06
C LEU A 13 47.76 10.08 -11.28
N LEU A 14 47.13 10.97 -10.49
CA LEU A 14 45.87 10.73 -9.80
C LEU A 14 44.71 10.55 -10.79
N LEU A 15 44.65 11.36 -11.84
CA LEU A 15 43.69 11.22 -12.94
C LEU A 15 43.90 9.92 -13.72
N LEU A 16 45.14 9.54 -13.95
CA LEU A 16 45.48 8.25 -14.59
C LEU A 16 45.13 7.06 -13.71
N LEU A 17 45.35 7.16 -12.39
CA LEU A 17 44.94 6.16 -11.40
C LEU A 17 43.42 6.07 -11.26
N CYS A 18 42.70 7.20 -11.35
CA CYS A 18 41.23 7.20 -11.43
C CYS A 18 40.69 6.59 -12.73
N LEU A 19 41.39 6.79 -13.87
CA LEU A 19 41.05 6.16 -15.14
C LEU A 19 41.37 4.66 -15.17
N ILE A 20 42.38 4.19 -14.45
CA ILE A 20 42.74 2.76 -14.30
C ILE A 20 41.87 2.08 -13.24
N ALA A 21 41.41 2.81 -12.20
CA ALA A 21 40.44 2.36 -11.21
C ALA A 21 39.01 2.31 -11.75
N CYS A 22 38.71 2.89 -12.91
CA CYS A 22 37.55 2.51 -13.73
C CYS A 22 37.78 1.09 -14.25
N GLY A 23 37.53 0.10 -13.36
CA GLY A 23 37.74 -1.31 -13.56
C GLY A 23 37.22 -1.77 -14.91
N ARG A 24 37.89 -2.73 -15.52
CA ARG A 24 37.40 -3.52 -16.65
C ARG A 24 36.01 -4.07 -16.29
N SER A 25 35.00 -3.28 -16.48
CA SER A 25 33.63 -3.75 -16.53
C SER A 25 33.57 -4.71 -17.71
N THR A 26 33.62 -5.99 -17.42
CA THR A 26 33.32 -7.01 -18.42
C THR A 26 31.97 -6.63 -19.00
N ASN A 27 31.91 -6.33 -20.30
CA ASN A 27 30.67 -5.88 -20.93
C ASN A 27 29.72 -7.08 -21.06
N ILE A 28 29.03 -7.40 -19.96
CA ILE A 28 28.10 -8.53 -19.84
C ILE A 28 26.76 -8.21 -20.51
N SER A 29 26.53 -6.92 -20.88
CA SER A 29 25.28 -6.48 -21.51
C SER A 29 24.85 -7.29 -22.73
N PRO A 30 25.75 -7.72 -23.65
CA PRO A 30 25.35 -8.56 -24.77
C PRO A 30 24.83 -9.93 -24.35
N LEU A 31 25.40 -10.52 -23.29
CA LEU A 31 24.99 -11.82 -22.77
C LEU A 31 23.63 -11.73 -22.08
N LEU A 32 23.38 -10.68 -21.30
CA LEU A 32 22.07 -10.41 -20.70
C LEU A 32 21.00 -10.21 -21.78
N LYS A 33 21.30 -9.43 -22.83
CA LYS A 33 20.39 -9.24 -23.95
C LYS A 33 20.11 -10.57 -24.70
N LYS A 34 21.12 -11.43 -24.83
CA LYS A 34 20.97 -12.75 -25.45
C LYS A 34 20.09 -13.66 -24.57
N ALA A 35 20.31 -13.67 -23.26
CA ALA A 35 19.47 -14.41 -22.32
C ALA A 35 18.00 -13.93 -22.38
N GLU A 36 17.78 -12.62 -22.43
CA GLU A 36 16.46 -12.04 -22.61
C GLU A 36 15.79 -12.49 -23.91
N GLY A 37 16.54 -12.55 -25.02
CA GLY A 37 16.04 -13.04 -26.31
C GLY A 37 15.63 -14.51 -26.30
N TYR A 38 16.26 -15.34 -25.45
CA TYR A 38 15.89 -16.75 -25.29
C TYR A 38 14.68 -16.97 -24.36
N MET A 39 14.30 -15.96 -23.58
CA MET A 39 13.38 -16.11 -22.46
C MET A 39 12.02 -16.72 -22.81
N ASN A 40 11.48 -16.44 -24.00
CA ASN A 40 10.16 -16.95 -24.40
C ASN A 40 10.25 -18.31 -25.09
N GLU A 41 11.20 -18.52 -25.99
CA GLU A 41 11.26 -19.73 -26.80
C GLU A 41 12.13 -20.84 -26.19
N LYS A 42 13.19 -20.46 -25.45
CA LYS A 42 14.21 -21.36 -24.90
C LYS A 42 14.61 -20.97 -23.48
N PRO A 43 13.68 -21.02 -22.51
CA PRO A 43 13.97 -20.59 -21.14
C PRO A 43 15.11 -21.39 -20.46
N ASP A 44 15.30 -22.67 -20.84
CA ASP A 44 16.45 -23.47 -20.43
C ASP A 44 17.78 -22.83 -20.85
N SER A 45 17.86 -22.42 -22.12
CA SER A 45 19.06 -21.78 -22.65
C SER A 45 19.29 -20.40 -22.02
N ALA A 46 18.21 -19.68 -21.68
CA ALA A 46 18.31 -18.43 -20.94
C ALA A 46 18.89 -18.66 -19.54
N LEU A 47 18.36 -19.63 -18.80
CA LEU A 47 18.82 -19.95 -17.45
C LEU A 47 20.30 -20.40 -17.46
N LEU A 48 20.68 -21.34 -18.33
CA LEU A 48 22.07 -21.79 -18.47
C LEU A 48 23.02 -20.65 -18.78
N LEU A 49 22.61 -19.71 -19.65
CA LEU A 49 23.42 -18.54 -19.96
C LEU A 49 23.55 -17.60 -18.75
N LEU A 50 22.48 -17.39 -18.00
CA LEU A 50 22.49 -16.60 -16.78
C LEU A 50 23.34 -17.24 -15.69
N ASP A 51 23.29 -18.56 -15.54
CA ASP A 51 24.16 -19.32 -14.64
C ASP A 51 25.64 -19.15 -14.99
N SER A 52 25.98 -19.21 -16.30
CA SER A 52 27.36 -19.06 -16.76
C SER A 52 27.99 -17.70 -16.43
N ILE A 53 27.18 -16.66 -16.26
CA ILE A 53 27.65 -15.30 -15.95
C ILE A 53 27.50 -14.94 -14.47
N THR A 54 27.03 -15.87 -13.63
CA THR A 54 26.88 -15.66 -12.17
C THR A 54 28.19 -15.29 -11.49
N THR A 55 29.31 -15.89 -11.93
CA THR A 55 30.66 -15.61 -11.40
C THR A 55 31.11 -14.17 -11.61
N TYR A 56 30.52 -13.46 -12.56
CA TYR A 56 30.85 -12.05 -12.87
C TYR A 56 29.93 -11.05 -12.14
N ARG A 57 29.05 -11.50 -11.23
CA ARG A 57 28.08 -10.61 -10.56
C ARG A 57 28.70 -9.47 -9.76
N GLU A 58 29.86 -9.74 -9.13
CA GLU A 58 30.57 -8.71 -8.34
C GLU A 58 31.14 -7.59 -9.22
N ASP A 59 31.41 -7.89 -10.50
CA ASP A 59 31.90 -6.91 -11.49
C ASP A 59 30.78 -6.20 -12.24
N MET A 60 29.51 -6.60 -12.02
CA MET A 60 28.35 -5.99 -12.67
C MET A 60 28.07 -4.60 -12.11
N SER A 61 27.72 -3.66 -13.01
CA SER A 61 27.08 -2.42 -12.58
C SER A 61 25.73 -2.71 -11.89
N GLU A 62 25.22 -1.77 -11.08
CA GLU A 62 23.90 -1.92 -10.44
C GLU A 62 22.78 -2.24 -11.45
N ALA A 63 22.82 -1.60 -12.64
CA ALA A 63 21.86 -1.83 -13.71
C ALA A 63 21.95 -3.25 -14.29
N GLN A 64 23.17 -3.75 -14.50
CA GLN A 64 23.41 -5.09 -15.02
C GLN A 64 23.00 -6.15 -14.00
N ASN A 65 23.35 -5.97 -12.72
CA ASN A 65 22.96 -6.87 -11.64
C ASN A 65 21.45 -6.92 -11.45
N ALA A 66 20.78 -5.76 -11.48
CA ALA A 66 19.32 -5.70 -11.38
C ALA A 66 18.64 -6.40 -12.58
N LEU A 67 19.17 -6.22 -13.79
CA LEU A 67 18.67 -6.92 -14.98
C LEU A 67 18.93 -8.43 -14.88
N TRP A 68 20.11 -8.83 -14.44
CA TRP A 68 20.43 -10.24 -14.24
C TRP A 68 19.48 -10.89 -13.23
N CYS A 69 19.25 -10.24 -12.06
CA CYS A 69 18.33 -10.74 -11.05
C CYS A 69 16.89 -10.88 -11.61
N LEU A 70 16.42 -9.91 -12.36
CA LEU A 70 15.10 -9.96 -12.99
C LEU A 70 14.99 -11.11 -13.99
N LEU A 71 15.96 -11.23 -14.90
CA LEU A 71 15.95 -12.28 -15.93
C LEU A 71 16.13 -13.67 -15.33
N TYR A 72 16.94 -13.81 -14.28
CA TYR A 72 17.14 -15.06 -13.58
C TYR A 72 15.85 -15.56 -12.92
N THR A 73 15.18 -14.69 -12.17
CA THR A 73 13.88 -14.99 -11.58
C THR A 73 12.85 -15.32 -12.66
N GLN A 74 12.83 -14.57 -13.76
CA GLN A 74 11.92 -14.84 -14.88
C GLN A 74 12.19 -16.21 -15.52
N ALA A 75 13.45 -16.60 -15.69
CA ALA A 75 13.82 -17.89 -16.26
C ALA A 75 13.40 -19.06 -15.34
N GLN A 76 13.59 -18.92 -14.03
CA GLN A 76 13.13 -19.89 -13.04
C GLN A 76 11.61 -20.05 -13.08
N ASP A 77 10.86 -18.94 -13.07
CA ASP A 77 9.39 -18.93 -13.18
C ASP A 77 8.89 -19.67 -14.43
N LYS A 78 9.50 -19.37 -15.59
CA LYS A 78 9.15 -20.03 -16.86
C LYS A 78 9.46 -21.52 -16.87
N LYS A 79 10.45 -21.96 -16.10
CA LYS A 79 10.83 -23.36 -15.90
C LYS A 79 10.01 -24.05 -14.80
N ARG A 80 9.10 -23.33 -14.14
CA ARG A 80 8.34 -23.81 -12.97
C ARG A 80 9.25 -24.31 -11.84
N ILE A 81 10.39 -23.64 -11.65
CA ILE A 81 11.28 -23.87 -10.51
C ILE A 81 10.74 -22.99 -9.37
N GLU A 82 10.30 -23.62 -8.30
CA GLU A 82 9.78 -22.93 -7.13
C GLU A 82 10.87 -22.06 -6.48
N HIS A 83 10.51 -20.83 -6.15
CA HIS A 83 11.40 -19.90 -5.50
C HIS A 83 11.43 -20.16 -3.99
N THR A 84 12.63 -20.17 -3.42
CA THR A 84 12.84 -20.37 -1.98
C THR A 84 13.25 -19.10 -1.24
N SER A 85 13.47 -17.99 -1.96
CA SER A 85 13.87 -16.69 -1.40
C SER A 85 13.52 -15.55 -2.37
N ASP A 86 13.14 -14.41 -1.81
CA ASP A 86 12.89 -13.15 -2.53
C ASP A 86 14.15 -12.30 -2.76
N SER A 87 15.30 -12.70 -2.20
CA SER A 87 16.51 -11.86 -2.14
C SER A 87 17.01 -11.38 -3.50
N LEU A 88 16.91 -12.20 -4.54
CA LEU A 88 17.35 -11.83 -5.90
C LEU A 88 16.40 -10.81 -6.54
N ILE A 89 15.12 -11.09 -6.52
CA ILE A 89 14.14 -10.22 -7.17
C ILE A 89 14.02 -8.86 -6.47
N GLN A 90 14.26 -8.80 -5.16
CA GLN A 90 14.28 -7.55 -4.39
C GLN A 90 15.39 -6.60 -4.86
N ILE A 91 16.51 -7.09 -5.37
CA ILE A 91 17.56 -6.26 -5.98
C ILE A 91 17.01 -5.57 -7.23
N ALA A 92 16.31 -6.31 -8.08
CA ALA A 92 15.68 -5.76 -9.28
C ALA A 92 14.58 -4.74 -8.92
N VAL A 93 13.71 -5.06 -7.97
CA VAL A 93 12.66 -4.17 -7.50
C VAL A 93 13.24 -2.85 -7.01
N LYS A 94 14.18 -2.88 -6.05
CA LYS A 94 14.82 -1.69 -5.47
C LYS A 94 15.50 -0.80 -6.51
N TYR A 95 16.10 -1.42 -7.54
CA TYR A 95 16.73 -0.67 -8.62
C TYR A 95 15.68 -0.02 -9.54
N TYR A 96 14.71 -0.80 -10.05
CA TYR A 96 13.74 -0.29 -11.01
C TYR A 96 12.74 0.69 -10.39
N GLU A 97 12.48 0.63 -9.08
CA GLU A 97 11.67 1.65 -8.37
C GLU A 97 12.23 3.06 -8.53
N LYS A 98 13.55 3.20 -8.55
CA LYS A 98 14.25 4.48 -8.68
C LYS A 98 14.38 4.96 -10.14
N THR A 99 13.96 4.14 -11.11
CA THR A 99 14.10 4.44 -12.53
C THR A 99 12.77 4.82 -13.19
N ASN A 100 12.85 5.45 -14.36
CA ASN A 100 11.68 5.71 -15.21
C ASN A 100 11.37 4.56 -16.19
N LEU A 101 12.03 3.40 -16.05
CA LEU A 101 11.85 2.23 -16.91
C LEU A 101 10.59 1.46 -16.52
N LYS A 102 9.42 2.01 -16.85
CA LYS A 102 8.10 1.51 -16.41
C LYS A 102 7.89 0.03 -16.76
N ALA A 103 8.29 -0.42 -17.95
CA ALA A 103 8.14 -1.81 -18.36
C ALA A 103 8.96 -2.75 -17.46
N ARG A 104 10.21 -2.40 -17.15
CA ARG A 104 11.05 -3.18 -16.23
C ARG A 104 10.51 -3.16 -14.80
N LYS A 105 10.00 -2.02 -14.35
CA LYS A 105 9.36 -1.89 -13.05
C LYS A 105 8.14 -2.81 -12.92
N MET A 106 7.27 -2.84 -13.93
CA MET A 106 6.15 -3.76 -13.99
C MET A 106 6.61 -5.22 -13.93
N GLN A 107 7.62 -5.60 -14.75
CA GLN A 107 8.17 -6.95 -14.74
C GLN A 107 8.75 -7.33 -13.37
N ALA A 108 9.53 -6.44 -12.74
CA ALA A 108 10.12 -6.68 -11.44
C ALA A 108 9.04 -6.90 -10.36
N TYR A 109 7.99 -6.09 -10.34
CA TYR A 109 6.86 -6.28 -9.44
C TYR A 109 6.10 -7.58 -9.73
N TYR A 110 5.84 -7.89 -11.00
CA TYR A 110 5.15 -9.12 -11.39
C TYR A 110 5.90 -10.36 -10.92
N TYR A 111 7.20 -10.48 -11.22
CA TYR A 111 7.99 -11.63 -10.80
C TYR A 111 8.25 -11.64 -9.29
N CYS A 112 8.29 -10.49 -8.63
CA CYS A 112 8.30 -10.42 -7.17
C CYS A 112 7.01 -11.00 -6.57
N GLY A 113 5.87 -10.69 -7.17
CA GLY A 113 4.59 -11.32 -6.82
C GLY A 113 4.61 -12.83 -7.00
N ASN A 114 5.17 -13.36 -8.11
CA ASN A 114 5.31 -14.81 -8.33
C ASN A 114 6.21 -15.46 -7.27
N VAL A 115 7.33 -14.83 -6.93
CA VAL A 115 8.22 -15.32 -5.86
C VAL A 115 7.50 -15.42 -4.52
N PHE A 116 6.75 -14.39 -4.12
CA PHE A 116 5.99 -14.43 -2.87
C PHE A 116 4.83 -15.43 -2.93
N TYR A 117 4.25 -15.66 -4.11
CA TYR A 117 3.26 -16.72 -4.30
C TYR A 117 3.87 -18.10 -4.03
N ASP A 118 5.07 -18.40 -4.56
CA ASP A 118 5.79 -19.64 -4.30
C ASP A 118 6.21 -19.80 -2.83
N LEU A 119 6.52 -18.68 -2.18
CA LEU A 119 6.83 -18.64 -0.73
C LEU A 119 5.59 -18.77 0.15
N ASN A 120 4.39 -18.98 -0.43
CA ASN A 120 3.10 -19.03 0.25
C ASN A 120 2.75 -17.73 1.02
N ASP A 121 3.35 -16.60 0.66
CA ASP A 121 2.97 -15.28 1.17
C ASP A 121 2.00 -14.59 0.21
N ALA A 122 0.74 -15.01 0.28
CA ALA A 122 -0.32 -14.52 -0.59
C ALA A 122 -0.54 -12.99 -0.50
N LEU A 123 -0.21 -12.38 0.63
CA LEU A 123 -0.39 -10.94 0.84
C LEU A 123 0.69 -10.12 0.15
N GLN A 124 1.96 -10.49 0.33
CA GLN A 124 3.05 -9.87 -0.39
C GLN A 124 2.89 -10.11 -1.90
N ALA A 125 2.49 -11.33 -2.30
CA ALA A 125 2.18 -11.60 -3.70
C ALA A 125 1.12 -10.64 -4.25
N GLN A 126 0.01 -10.47 -3.53
CA GLN A 126 -1.07 -9.57 -3.91
C GLN A 126 -0.61 -8.11 -3.98
N GLU A 127 0.17 -7.64 -2.99
CA GLU A 127 0.72 -6.28 -2.98
C GLU A 127 1.56 -6.00 -4.23
N TYR A 128 2.51 -6.90 -4.53
CA TYR A 128 3.37 -6.71 -5.69
C TYR A 128 2.63 -6.85 -7.01
N TYR A 129 1.64 -7.73 -7.10
CA TYR A 129 0.77 -7.79 -8.27
C TYR A 129 -0.07 -6.53 -8.44
N LEU A 130 -0.60 -5.93 -7.38
CA LEU A 130 -1.32 -4.66 -7.46
C LEU A 130 -0.39 -3.50 -7.86
N LYS A 131 0.85 -3.46 -7.34
CA LYS A 131 1.87 -2.49 -7.81
C LYS A 131 2.19 -2.67 -9.29
N ALA A 132 2.33 -3.91 -9.76
CA ALA A 132 2.53 -4.22 -11.16
C ALA A 132 1.34 -3.78 -12.01
N TYR A 133 0.11 -4.00 -11.54
CA TYR A 133 -1.13 -3.62 -12.21
C TYR A 133 -1.24 -2.10 -12.39
N GLU A 134 -0.96 -1.32 -11.34
CA GLU A 134 -1.00 0.14 -11.41
C GLU A 134 0.01 0.74 -12.42
N VAL A 135 1.13 0.06 -12.63
CA VAL A 135 2.09 0.43 -13.68
C VAL A 135 1.64 -0.10 -15.04
N GLY A 136 1.18 -1.36 -15.06
CA GLY A 136 0.90 -2.13 -16.28
C GLY A 136 -0.28 -1.61 -17.08
N LYS A 137 -1.36 -1.18 -16.41
CA LYS A 137 -2.55 -0.61 -17.08
C LYS A 137 -2.27 0.64 -17.91
N LYS A 138 -1.08 1.25 -17.75
CA LYS A 138 -0.62 2.41 -18.51
C LYS A 138 0.38 2.04 -19.62
N LEU A 139 0.68 0.74 -19.76
CA LEU A 139 1.60 0.20 -20.74
C LEU A 139 0.83 -0.60 -21.78
N ASN A 140 1.30 -0.53 -23.02
CA ASN A 140 0.73 -1.34 -24.09
C ASN A 140 1.41 -2.73 -24.13
N ASN A 141 1.10 -3.56 -23.11
CA ASN A 141 1.60 -4.94 -23.00
C ASN A 141 0.48 -5.86 -22.51
N PRO A 142 -0.43 -6.27 -23.41
CA PRO A 142 -1.60 -7.09 -23.03
C PRO A 142 -1.19 -8.45 -22.47
N TYR A 143 -0.14 -9.09 -22.99
CA TYR A 143 0.34 -10.38 -22.49
C TYR A 143 0.67 -10.36 -20.99
N LEU A 144 1.55 -9.45 -20.57
CA LEU A 144 1.96 -9.39 -19.16
C LEU A 144 0.84 -8.87 -18.26
N LEU A 145 0.01 -7.95 -18.76
CA LEU A 145 -1.16 -7.47 -18.03
C LEU A 145 -2.19 -8.59 -17.83
N GLY A 146 -2.46 -9.37 -18.87
CA GLY A 146 -3.36 -10.52 -18.79
C GLY A 146 -2.91 -11.56 -17.77
N ARG A 147 -1.63 -11.94 -17.79
CA ARG A 147 -1.06 -12.87 -16.79
C ARG A 147 -1.18 -12.33 -15.36
N LEU A 148 -0.91 -11.05 -15.19
CA LEU A 148 -1.03 -10.38 -13.91
C LEU A 148 -2.48 -10.38 -13.39
N CYS A 149 -3.44 -10.05 -14.26
CA CYS A 149 -4.87 -10.10 -13.92
C CYS A 149 -5.32 -11.53 -13.60
N ALA A 150 -4.86 -12.54 -14.36
CA ALA A 150 -5.16 -13.93 -14.07
C ALA A 150 -4.63 -14.38 -12.70
N ASN A 151 -3.41 -13.99 -12.34
CA ASN A 151 -2.83 -14.28 -11.02
C ASN A 151 -3.59 -13.58 -9.88
N LEU A 152 -3.93 -12.30 -10.04
CA LEU A 152 -4.77 -11.57 -9.08
C LEU A 152 -6.15 -12.24 -8.94
N GLY A 153 -6.79 -12.58 -10.05
CA GLY A 153 -8.07 -13.29 -10.02
C GLY A 153 -7.99 -14.63 -9.30
N THR A 154 -6.90 -15.37 -9.47
CA THR A 154 -6.65 -16.63 -8.76
C THR A 154 -6.48 -16.40 -7.26
N LEU A 155 -5.65 -15.42 -6.85
CA LEU A 155 -5.48 -15.07 -5.44
C LEU A 155 -6.78 -14.66 -4.76
N TYR A 156 -7.59 -13.81 -5.41
CA TYR A 156 -8.90 -13.43 -4.89
C TYR A 156 -9.87 -14.63 -4.80
N THR A 157 -9.77 -15.60 -5.72
CA THR A 157 -10.58 -16.83 -5.63
C THR A 157 -10.22 -17.64 -4.39
N TYR A 158 -8.92 -17.81 -4.08
CA TYR A 158 -8.46 -18.48 -2.86
C TYR A 158 -8.83 -17.74 -1.56
N GLN A 159 -9.05 -16.42 -1.67
CA GLN A 159 -9.55 -15.61 -0.56
C GLN A 159 -11.08 -15.60 -0.46
N GLU A 160 -11.78 -16.36 -1.29
CA GLU A 160 -13.25 -16.41 -1.41
C GLU A 160 -13.87 -15.05 -1.79
N LEU A 161 -13.09 -14.17 -2.37
CA LEU A 161 -13.51 -12.85 -2.86
C LEU A 161 -13.89 -12.96 -4.35
N TYR A 162 -15.01 -13.63 -4.63
CA TYR A 162 -15.40 -14.02 -6.00
C TYR A 162 -15.69 -12.83 -6.92
N GLN A 163 -16.22 -11.72 -6.41
CA GLN A 163 -16.53 -10.55 -7.24
C GLN A 163 -15.26 -9.88 -7.82
N PRO A 164 -14.24 -9.49 -7.02
CA PRO A 164 -13.00 -9.01 -7.58
C PRO A 164 -12.25 -10.07 -8.38
N ALA A 165 -12.28 -11.35 -7.97
CA ALA A 165 -11.72 -12.46 -8.75
C ALA A 165 -12.27 -12.50 -10.18
N MET A 166 -13.59 -12.46 -10.31
CA MET A 166 -14.29 -12.45 -11.60
C MET A 166 -13.94 -11.22 -12.45
N ALA A 167 -13.82 -10.04 -11.82
CA ALA A 167 -13.46 -8.81 -12.52
C ALA A 167 -12.05 -8.93 -13.15
N PHE A 168 -11.07 -9.38 -12.38
CA PHE A 168 -9.69 -9.56 -12.87
C PHE A 168 -9.60 -10.69 -13.91
N GLN A 169 -10.31 -11.80 -13.73
CA GLN A 169 -10.31 -12.87 -14.74
C GLN A 169 -10.93 -12.40 -16.07
N LYS A 170 -11.98 -11.58 -16.06
CA LYS A 170 -12.54 -10.98 -17.28
C LYS A 170 -11.55 -10.05 -17.97
N GLU A 171 -10.87 -9.20 -17.22
CA GLU A 171 -9.83 -8.33 -17.77
C GLU A 171 -8.67 -9.15 -18.37
N ALA A 172 -8.30 -10.27 -17.74
CA ALA A 172 -7.32 -11.20 -18.30
C ALA A 172 -7.79 -11.81 -19.63
N VAL A 173 -9.07 -12.19 -19.75
CA VAL A 173 -9.66 -12.66 -21.02
C VAL A 173 -9.51 -11.61 -22.10
N ASP A 174 -9.87 -10.34 -21.82
CA ASP A 174 -9.77 -9.26 -22.79
C ASP A 174 -8.32 -9.04 -23.24
N CYS A 175 -7.37 -9.11 -22.32
CA CYS A 175 -5.94 -9.01 -22.60
C CYS A 175 -5.44 -10.16 -23.49
N PHE A 176 -5.80 -11.41 -23.19
CA PHE A 176 -5.34 -12.57 -23.94
C PHE A 176 -6.02 -12.70 -25.32
N LEU A 177 -7.26 -12.21 -25.46
CA LEU A 177 -7.89 -12.06 -26.78
C LEU A 177 -7.15 -11.04 -27.64
N GLN A 178 -6.68 -9.93 -27.05
CA GLN A 178 -5.90 -8.91 -27.75
C GLN A 178 -4.51 -9.40 -28.14
N ASP A 179 -3.90 -10.28 -27.35
CA ASP A 179 -2.57 -10.85 -27.57
C ASP A 179 -2.60 -12.17 -28.39
N GLU A 180 -3.79 -12.69 -28.71
CA GLU A 180 -4.02 -13.99 -29.36
C GLU A 180 -3.42 -15.18 -28.60
N ASP A 181 -3.21 -15.06 -27.29
CA ASP A 181 -2.70 -16.12 -26.41
C ASP A 181 -3.81 -17.10 -26.04
N THR A 182 -4.01 -18.08 -26.91
CA THR A 182 -5.06 -19.11 -26.74
C THR A 182 -4.83 -20.00 -25.52
N VAL A 183 -3.57 -20.27 -25.15
CA VAL A 183 -3.24 -21.12 -24.00
C VAL A 183 -3.63 -20.43 -22.70
N SER A 184 -3.20 -19.18 -22.52
CA SER A 184 -3.57 -18.40 -21.33
C SER A 184 -5.06 -18.11 -21.26
N LEU A 185 -5.70 -17.91 -22.41
CA LEU A 185 -7.14 -17.73 -22.54
C LEU A 185 -7.90 -18.97 -22.05
N SER A 186 -7.47 -20.16 -22.45
CA SER A 186 -8.04 -21.44 -21.98
C SER A 186 -7.96 -21.58 -20.47
N VAL A 187 -6.77 -21.35 -19.88
CA VAL A 187 -6.57 -21.38 -18.41
C VAL A 187 -7.45 -20.35 -17.71
N THR A 188 -7.61 -19.18 -18.29
CA THR A 188 -8.43 -18.10 -17.71
C THR A 188 -9.92 -18.48 -17.70
N PHE A 189 -10.44 -19.07 -18.78
CA PHE A 189 -11.81 -19.58 -18.80
C PHE A 189 -12.03 -20.70 -17.78
N ARG A 190 -11.05 -21.60 -17.58
CA ARG A 190 -11.08 -22.59 -16.52
C ARG A 190 -11.17 -21.94 -15.13
N ASN A 191 -10.38 -20.87 -14.87
CA ASN A 191 -10.43 -20.15 -13.60
C ASN A 191 -11.80 -19.49 -13.37
N ILE A 192 -12.40 -18.91 -14.42
CA ILE A 192 -13.77 -18.37 -14.35
C ILE A 192 -14.77 -19.49 -14.02
N ALA A 193 -14.63 -20.66 -14.65
CA ALA A 193 -15.49 -21.82 -14.36
C ALA A 193 -15.37 -22.24 -12.89
N ARG A 194 -14.16 -22.31 -12.35
CA ARG A 194 -13.91 -22.61 -10.93
C ARG A 194 -14.56 -21.60 -9.98
N ILE A 195 -14.53 -20.31 -10.31
CA ILE A 195 -15.27 -19.29 -9.54
C ILE A 195 -16.76 -19.62 -9.54
N HIS A 196 -17.33 -19.99 -10.69
CA HIS A 196 -18.74 -20.39 -10.77
C HIS A 196 -19.04 -21.66 -9.97
N VAL A 197 -18.12 -22.64 -9.93
CA VAL A 197 -18.24 -23.83 -9.06
C VAL A 197 -18.29 -23.43 -7.60
N CYS A 198 -17.38 -22.54 -7.16
CA CYS A 198 -17.35 -22.02 -5.78
C CYS A 198 -18.64 -21.29 -5.40
N GLU A 199 -19.26 -20.59 -6.35
CA GLU A 199 -20.56 -19.92 -6.15
C GLU A 199 -21.76 -20.86 -6.37
N ASN A 200 -21.54 -22.17 -6.56
CA ASN A 200 -22.55 -23.18 -6.86
C ASN A 200 -23.40 -22.86 -8.10
N ARG A 201 -22.83 -22.17 -9.09
CA ARG A 201 -23.46 -21.86 -10.40
C ARG A 201 -22.98 -22.84 -11.47
N LEU A 202 -23.37 -24.10 -11.32
CA LEU A 202 -22.81 -25.21 -12.09
C LEU A 202 -23.06 -25.10 -13.59
N ASP A 203 -24.25 -24.64 -14.04
CA ASP A 203 -24.53 -24.42 -15.46
C ASP A 203 -23.55 -23.43 -16.10
N SER A 204 -23.28 -22.33 -15.39
CA SER A 204 -22.29 -21.36 -15.84
C SER A 204 -20.86 -21.94 -15.86
N ALA A 205 -20.52 -22.77 -14.87
CA ALA A 205 -19.22 -23.44 -14.82
C ALA A 205 -19.03 -24.36 -16.04
N ILE A 206 -20.04 -25.15 -16.39
CA ILE A 206 -20.05 -26.05 -17.58
C ILE A 206 -19.80 -25.23 -18.86
N VAL A 207 -20.49 -24.10 -19.02
CA VAL A 207 -20.28 -23.20 -20.17
C VAL A 207 -18.85 -22.72 -20.26
N TYR A 208 -18.23 -22.29 -19.14
CA TYR A 208 -16.88 -21.78 -19.15
C TYR A 208 -15.81 -22.85 -19.25
N TYR A 209 -16.01 -24.06 -18.70
CA TYR A 209 -15.14 -25.21 -18.96
C TYR A 209 -15.20 -25.63 -20.44
N SER A 210 -16.38 -25.63 -21.03
CA SER A 210 -16.53 -25.89 -22.46
C SER A 210 -15.83 -24.85 -23.33
N LYS A 211 -15.88 -23.56 -22.94
CA LYS A 211 -15.10 -22.51 -23.61
C LYS A 211 -13.60 -22.76 -23.45
N ALA A 212 -13.14 -23.14 -22.26
CA ALA A 212 -11.74 -23.44 -22.03
C ALA A 212 -11.22 -24.52 -22.97
N LEU A 213 -12.01 -25.59 -23.17
CA LEU A 213 -11.69 -26.69 -24.09
C LEU A 213 -11.57 -26.27 -25.55
N LEU A 214 -12.28 -25.22 -26.01
CA LEU A 214 -12.15 -24.70 -27.37
C LEU A 214 -10.78 -24.12 -27.69
N TYR A 215 -10.06 -23.68 -26.66
CA TYR A 215 -8.74 -23.00 -26.78
C TYR A 215 -7.58 -23.85 -26.24
N THR A 216 -7.89 -25.03 -25.70
CA THR A 216 -6.90 -25.94 -25.14
C THR A 216 -6.30 -26.85 -26.19
N SER A 217 -5.03 -27.16 -26.04
CA SER A 217 -4.31 -28.21 -26.77
C SER A 217 -3.24 -28.84 -25.88
N GLY A 218 -3.05 -30.16 -26.00
CA GLY A 218 -1.97 -30.88 -25.34
C GLY A 218 -2.25 -31.22 -23.87
N SER A 219 -1.19 -31.36 -23.08
CA SER A 219 -1.19 -31.97 -21.74
C SER A 219 -2.10 -31.30 -20.69
N HIS A 220 -2.68 -30.14 -20.96
CA HIS A 220 -3.57 -29.46 -20.03
C HIS A 220 -5.05 -29.78 -20.25
N GLU A 221 -5.39 -30.43 -21.37
CA GLU A 221 -6.77 -30.70 -21.73
C GLU A 221 -7.42 -31.65 -20.71
N PHE A 222 -6.69 -32.63 -20.22
CA PHE A 222 -7.27 -33.63 -19.31
C PHE A 222 -7.74 -33.01 -17.98
N TYR A 223 -7.10 -31.99 -17.45
CA TYR A 223 -7.56 -31.28 -16.25
C TYR A 223 -8.94 -30.63 -16.50
N MET A 224 -9.12 -29.99 -17.66
CA MET A 224 -10.38 -29.33 -18.02
C MET A 224 -11.48 -30.31 -18.26
N LEU A 225 -11.17 -31.43 -18.94
CA LEU A 225 -12.11 -32.54 -19.16
C LEU A 225 -12.57 -33.16 -17.84
N ASN A 226 -11.63 -33.34 -16.89
CA ASN A 226 -11.95 -33.90 -15.57
C ASN A 226 -12.82 -32.94 -14.73
N GLU A 227 -12.51 -31.64 -14.71
CA GLU A 227 -13.31 -30.65 -13.99
C GLU A 227 -14.69 -30.47 -14.62
N LEU A 228 -14.79 -30.56 -15.94
CA LEU A 228 -16.07 -30.58 -16.65
C LEU A 228 -16.89 -31.83 -16.31
N ALA A 229 -16.24 -32.99 -16.22
CA ALA A 229 -16.88 -34.23 -15.81
C ALA A 229 -17.46 -34.14 -14.40
N ASP A 230 -16.70 -33.58 -13.44
CA ASP A 230 -17.18 -33.34 -12.08
C ASP A 230 -18.39 -32.38 -12.08
N ALA A 231 -18.32 -31.28 -12.86
CA ALA A 231 -19.42 -30.33 -12.96
C ALA A 231 -20.71 -30.98 -13.47
N TYR A 232 -20.64 -31.83 -14.52
CA TYR A 232 -21.80 -32.61 -15.01
C TYR A 232 -22.31 -33.59 -13.95
N GLY A 233 -21.40 -34.27 -13.23
CA GLY A 233 -21.78 -35.16 -12.12
C GLY A 233 -22.47 -34.43 -10.95
N ARG A 234 -22.14 -33.19 -10.70
CA ARG A 234 -22.81 -32.34 -9.68
C ARG A 234 -24.20 -31.87 -10.12
N VAL A 235 -24.41 -31.62 -11.41
CA VAL A 235 -25.74 -31.29 -11.97
C VAL A 235 -26.62 -32.52 -12.03
N GLY A 236 -26.07 -33.74 -11.95
CA GLY A 236 -26.78 -35.00 -12.02
C GLY A 236 -26.74 -35.68 -13.40
N ASP A 237 -26.10 -35.06 -14.39
CA ASP A 237 -25.85 -35.67 -15.69
C ASP A 237 -24.61 -36.58 -15.65
N THR A 238 -24.75 -37.72 -14.99
CA THR A 238 -23.64 -38.67 -14.78
C THR A 238 -23.19 -39.35 -16.07
N GLU A 239 -24.04 -39.46 -17.09
CA GLU A 239 -23.70 -40.08 -18.38
C GLU A 239 -22.72 -39.18 -19.17
N THR A 240 -23.06 -37.91 -19.30
CA THR A 240 -22.18 -36.90 -19.91
C THR A 240 -20.90 -36.77 -19.10
N GLY A 241 -21.02 -36.73 -17.77
CA GLY A 241 -19.85 -36.70 -16.86
C GLY A 241 -18.89 -37.86 -17.10
N LEU A 242 -19.38 -39.09 -17.17
CA LEU A 242 -18.57 -40.30 -17.48
C LEU A 242 -17.89 -40.17 -18.86
N THR A 243 -18.59 -39.64 -19.85
CA THR A 243 -18.01 -39.45 -21.18
C THR A 243 -16.80 -38.54 -21.14
N TYR A 244 -16.88 -37.43 -20.42
CA TYR A 244 -15.73 -36.48 -20.25
C TYR A 244 -14.65 -37.04 -19.34
N ALA A 245 -15.00 -37.74 -18.26
CA ALA A 245 -14.04 -38.39 -17.38
C ALA A 245 -13.21 -39.44 -18.12
N TRP A 246 -13.83 -40.24 -19.01
CA TRP A 246 -13.12 -41.19 -19.85
C TRP A 246 -12.21 -40.55 -20.89
N LYS A 247 -12.62 -39.41 -21.47
CA LYS A 247 -11.74 -38.62 -22.34
C LYS A 247 -10.52 -38.11 -21.54
N ALA A 248 -10.73 -37.61 -20.32
CA ALA A 248 -9.63 -37.18 -19.44
C ALA A 248 -8.71 -38.37 -19.13
N TYR A 249 -9.26 -39.54 -18.76
CA TYR A 249 -8.51 -40.75 -18.45
C TYR A 249 -7.61 -41.20 -19.59
N SER A 250 -8.09 -41.11 -20.84
CA SER A 250 -7.33 -41.51 -22.04
C SER A 250 -6.13 -40.62 -22.34
N GLN A 251 -6.02 -39.44 -21.70
CA GLN A 251 -4.95 -38.47 -21.92
C GLN A 251 -3.93 -38.43 -20.77
N ILE A 252 -4.06 -39.33 -19.79
CA ILE A 252 -3.12 -39.36 -18.64
C ILE A 252 -1.76 -39.88 -19.11
N GLU A 253 -0.74 -39.05 -19.03
CA GLU A 253 0.63 -39.41 -19.32
C GLU A 253 1.44 -39.73 -18.04
N ILE A 254 1.06 -39.15 -16.91
CA ILE A 254 1.77 -39.24 -15.62
C ILE A 254 0.91 -40.01 -14.62
N ALA A 255 1.50 -41.01 -13.96
CA ALA A 255 0.80 -41.87 -13.01
C ALA A 255 0.19 -41.12 -11.81
N ASP A 256 0.83 -40.03 -11.36
CA ASP A 256 0.35 -39.22 -10.23
C ASP A 256 -0.94 -38.47 -10.56
N ASP A 257 -1.13 -38.04 -11.79
CA ASP A 257 -2.37 -37.39 -12.26
C ASP A 257 -3.57 -38.36 -12.36
N SER A 258 -3.31 -39.66 -12.36
CA SER A 258 -4.35 -40.68 -12.49
C SER A 258 -5.34 -40.68 -11.32
N CYS A 259 -4.91 -40.34 -10.10
CA CYS A 259 -5.80 -40.29 -8.94
C CYS A 259 -6.87 -39.22 -9.08
N LEU A 260 -6.58 -38.08 -9.68
CA LEU A 260 -7.55 -37.01 -9.89
C LEU A 260 -8.77 -37.50 -10.74
N VAL A 261 -8.49 -38.18 -11.86
CA VAL A 261 -9.56 -38.69 -12.74
C VAL A 261 -10.21 -39.92 -12.14
N ASN A 262 -9.46 -40.78 -11.44
CA ASN A 262 -10.03 -41.95 -10.77
C ASN A 262 -11.01 -41.56 -9.65
N LEU A 263 -10.78 -40.49 -8.92
CA LEU A 263 -11.74 -39.95 -7.94
C LEU A 263 -13.03 -39.52 -8.63
N THR A 264 -12.92 -38.77 -9.73
CA THR A 264 -14.08 -38.33 -10.52
C THR A 264 -14.86 -39.51 -11.11
N LEU A 265 -14.17 -40.49 -11.70
CA LEU A 265 -14.80 -41.74 -12.19
C LEU A 265 -15.49 -42.49 -11.05
N GLY A 266 -14.85 -42.59 -9.88
CA GLY A 266 -15.42 -43.24 -8.71
C GLY A 266 -16.71 -42.59 -8.23
N ASP A 267 -16.75 -41.26 -8.11
CA ASP A 267 -17.95 -40.49 -7.78
C ASP A 267 -19.06 -40.68 -8.80
N LEU A 268 -18.75 -40.54 -10.10
CA LEU A 268 -19.73 -40.68 -11.18
C LEU A 268 -20.30 -42.08 -11.25
N TYR A 269 -19.46 -43.13 -11.08
CA TYR A 269 -19.96 -44.51 -11.02
C TYR A 269 -20.80 -44.77 -9.78
N LEU A 270 -20.45 -44.18 -8.64
CA LEU A 270 -21.29 -44.27 -7.44
C LEU A 270 -22.66 -43.64 -7.67
N LYS A 271 -22.70 -42.44 -8.22
CA LYS A 271 -23.95 -41.71 -8.55
C LYS A 271 -24.79 -42.47 -9.60
N SER A 272 -24.17 -43.20 -10.54
CA SER A 272 -24.86 -44.03 -11.50
C SER A 272 -25.23 -45.44 -10.98
N GLY A 273 -24.99 -45.73 -9.70
CA GLY A 273 -25.32 -47.02 -9.07
C GLY A 273 -24.38 -48.17 -9.42
N LYS A 274 -23.29 -47.94 -10.16
CA LYS A 274 -22.30 -48.97 -10.56
C LYS A 274 -21.24 -49.16 -9.48
N MET A 275 -21.65 -49.77 -8.37
CA MET A 275 -20.85 -49.84 -7.12
C MET A 275 -19.48 -50.50 -7.29
N ASP A 276 -19.36 -51.55 -8.13
CA ASP A 276 -18.09 -52.27 -8.31
C ASP A 276 -17.09 -51.46 -9.14
N SER A 277 -17.56 -50.74 -10.15
CA SER A 277 -16.76 -49.81 -10.91
C SER A 277 -16.29 -48.65 -10.00
N ALA A 278 -17.19 -48.09 -9.20
CA ALA A 278 -16.84 -47.05 -8.24
C ALA A 278 -15.72 -47.52 -7.29
N TYR A 279 -15.86 -48.70 -6.70
CA TYR A 279 -14.88 -49.29 -5.83
C TYR A 279 -13.52 -49.48 -6.51
N HIS A 280 -13.52 -49.94 -7.76
CA HIS A 280 -12.28 -50.15 -8.52
C HIS A 280 -11.48 -48.88 -8.66
N TYR A 281 -12.09 -47.77 -9.13
CA TYR A 281 -11.41 -46.50 -9.36
C TYR A 281 -11.01 -45.81 -8.04
N LEU A 282 -11.88 -45.79 -7.05
CA LEU A 282 -11.59 -45.21 -5.75
C LEU A 282 -10.45 -45.95 -5.01
N SER A 283 -10.44 -47.28 -5.08
CA SER A 283 -9.44 -48.11 -4.44
C SER A 283 -8.02 -47.88 -4.97
N PHE A 284 -7.88 -47.48 -6.23
CA PHE A 284 -6.62 -47.14 -6.84
C PHE A 284 -5.94 -45.98 -6.08
N CYS A 285 -6.73 -44.96 -5.69
CA CYS A 285 -6.23 -43.72 -5.05
C CYS A 285 -5.76 -43.92 -3.59
N ARG A 286 -6.04 -45.09 -2.98
CA ARG A 286 -5.55 -45.44 -1.62
C ARG A 286 -4.03 -45.52 -1.51
N LYS A 287 -3.31 -45.58 -2.65
CA LYS A 287 -1.85 -45.62 -2.71
C LYS A 287 -1.22 -44.24 -2.81
N SER A 288 -2.03 -43.18 -2.88
CA SER A 288 -1.53 -41.81 -2.94
C SER A 288 -0.75 -41.45 -1.70
N THR A 289 0.28 -40.62 -1.85
CA THR A 289 0.99 -39.98 -0.74
C THR A 289 0.42 -38.61 -0.37
N ASP A 290 -0.43 -38.07 -1.23
CA ASP A 290 -1.10 -36.79 -1.00
C ASP A 290 -2.29 -36.94 -0.05
N ILE A 291 -2.25 -36.22 1.06
CA ILE A 291 -3.27 -36.30 2.12
C ILE A 291 -4.64 -35.79 1.70
N TYR A 292 -4.71 -34.84 0.76
CA TYR A 292 -5.98 -34.33 0.23
C TYR A 292 -6.63 -35.39 -0.66
N THR A 293 -5.86 -36.01 -1.53
CA THR A 293 -6.31 -37.17 -2.33
C THR A 293 -6.79 -38.33 -1.45
N LEU A 294 -6.06 -38.65 -0.38
CA LEU A 294 -6.45 -39.69 0.57
C LEU A 294 -7.75 -39.34 1.30
N LYS A 295 -7.90 -38.09 1.77
CA LYS A 295 -9.13 -37.62 2.39
C LYS A 295 -10.33 -37.83 1.46
N ASP A 296 -10.23 -37.36 0.20
CA ASP A 296 -11.32 -37.47 -0.76
C ASP A 296 -11.58 -38.95 -1.16
N THR A 297 -10.52 -39.75 -1.28
CA THR A 297 -10.63 -41.19 -1.51
C THR A 297 -11.46 -41.91 -0.43
N TYR A 298 -11.10 -41.69 0.84
CA TYR A 298 -11.80 -42.35 1.95
C TYR A 298 -13.19 -41.79 2.16
N TYR A 299 -13.43 -40.49 1.85
CA TYR A 299 -14.77 -39.93 1.81
C TYR A 299 -15.65 -40.72 0.83
N TRP A 300 -15.24 -40.86 -0.44
CA TRP A 300 -15.99 -41.53 -1.46
C TRP A 300 -16.14 -43.05 -1.22
N LEU A 301 -15.11 -43.72 -0.69
CA LEU A 301 -15.21 -45.12 -0.27
C LEU A 301 -16.21 -45.28 0.87
N SER A 302 -16.26 -44.36 1.84
CA SER A 302 -17.26 -44.43 2.91
C SER A 302 -18.67 -44.25 2.33
N GLN A 303 -18.90 -43.29 1.42
CA GLN A 303 -20.22 -43.13 0.77
C GLN A 303 -20.63 -44.34 -0.07
N LEU A 304 -19.67 -44.98 -0.73
CA LEU A 304 -19.89 -46.20 -1.48
C LEU A 304 -20.36 -47.36 -0.57
N GLU A 305 -19.65 -47.62 0.52
CA GLU A 305 -19.99 -48.72 1.46
C GLU A 305 -21.28 -48.42 2.21
N LYS A 306 -21.59 -47.16 2.47
CA LYS A 306 -22.91 -46.73 2.95
C LYS A 306 -24.00 -47.05 1.95
N ALA A 307 -23.79 -46.78 0.66
CA ALA A 307 -24.76 -47.14 -0.40
C ALA A 307 -24.90 -48.65 -0.56
N ARG A 308 -23.85 -49.42 -0.40
CA ARG A 308 -23.86 -50.89 -0.34
C ARG A 308 -24.51 -51.45 0.92
N ARG A 309 -24.81 -50.65 1.92
CA ARG A 309 -25.27 -51.04 3.27
C ARG A 309 -24.27 -51.93 4.01
N ASN A 310 -22.99 -51.83 3.69
CA ASN A 310 -21.90 -52.53 4.37
C ASN A 310 -21.40 -51.64 5.52
N LEU A 311 -22.04 -51.73 6.67
CA LEU A 311 -21.77 -50.87 7.82
C LEU A 311 -20.36 -51.01 8.38
N ASP A 312 -19.82 -52.24 8.39
CA ASP A 312 -18.46 -52.48 8.92
C ASP A 312 -17.40 -51.79 8.08
N ALA A 313 -17.43 -51.90 6.78
CA ALA A 313 -16.52 -51.21 5.87
C ALA A 313 -16.78 -49.70 5.85
N TYR A 314 -18.05 -49.26 5.98
CA TYR A 314 -18.38 -47.83 6.11
C TYR A 314 -17.68 -47.20 7.31
N VAL A 315 -17.77 -47.83 8.49
CA VAL A 315 -17.12 -47.33 9.72
C VAL A 315 -15.61 -47.19 9.51
N VAL A 316 -14.97 -48.25 8.99
CA VAL A 316 -13.52 -48.23 8.74
C VAL A 316 -13.10 -47.10 7.79
N PHE A 317 -13.80 -46.89 6.70
CA PHE A 317 -13.46 -45.83 5.74
C PHE A 317 -13.83 -44.44 6.29
N GLN A 318 -14.89 -44.34 7.10
CA GLN A 318 -15.26 -43.10 7.76
C GLN A 318 -14.21 -42.64 8.78
N GLU A 319 -13.69 -43.57 9.58
CA GLU A 319 -12.58 -43.28 10.51
C GLU A 319 -11.31 -42.79 9.78
N GLN A 320 -10.97 -43.41 8.65
CA GLN A 320 -9.84 -42.95 7.83
C GLN A 320 -10.11 -41.56 7.23
N TYR A 321 -11.30 -41.33 6.71
CA TYR A 321 -11.71 -39.98 6.22
C TYR A 321 -11.56 -38.94 7.32
N GLU A 322 -12.07 -39.20 8.53
CA GLU A 322 -12.00 -38.26 9.64
C GLU A 322 -10.55 -38.00 10.06
N ALA A 323 -9.68 -39.01 10.09
CA ALA A 323 -8.27 -38.84 10.39
C ALA A 323 -7.56 -37.95 9.36
N PHE A 324 -7.82 -38.14 8.06
CA PHE A 324 -7.24 -37.29 7.01
C PHE A 324 -7.89 -35.91 6.98
N ARG A 325 -9.19 -35.80 7.22
CA ARG A 325 -9.88 -34.51 7.35
C ARG A 325 -9.26 -33.68 8.49
N ASP A 326 -9.11 -34.26 9.67
CA ASP A 326 -8.51 -33.57 10.82
C ASP A 326 -7.07 -33.13 10.53
N SER A 327 -6.32 -33.94 9.75
CA SER A 327 -4.96 -33.60 9.33
C SER A 327 -4.95 -32.45 8.32
N THR A 328 -5.85 -32.47 7.33
CA THR A 328 -5.99 -31.37 6.35
C THR A 328 -6.51 -30.10 7.00
N ASP A 329 -7.49 -30.19 7.92
CA ASP A 329 -8.03 -29.06 8.66
C ASP A 329 -6.98 -28.38 9.53
N ARG A 330 -6.10 -29.18 10.18
CA ARG A 330 -4.96 -28.62 10.94
C ARG A 330 -3.97 -27.88 10.05
N LEU A 331 -3.68 -28.40 8.86
CA LEU A 331 -2.79 -27.74 7.90
C LEU A 331 -3.42 -26.44 7.40
N THR A 332 -4.69 -26.49 6.99
CA THR A 332 -5.45 -25.33 6.53
C THR A 332 -5.57 -24.27 7.65
N TYR A 333 -5.81 -24.70 8.89
CA TYR A 333 -5.83 -23.80 10.05
C TYR A 333 -4.45 -23.17 10.29
N LYS A 334 -3.36 -23.96 10.23
CA LYS A 334 -2.00 -23.46 10.36
C LYS A 334 -1.66 -22.46 9.25
N GLU A 335 -2.01 -22.77 8.01
CA GLU A 335 -1.84 -21.88 6.87
C GLU A 335 -2.62 -20.58 7.05
N THR A 336 -3.87 -20.67 7.51
CA THR A 336 -4.73 -19.51 7.79
C THR A 336 -4.16 -18.65 8.92
N LEU A 337 -3.67 -19.27 10.00
CA LEU A 337 -3.00 -18.54 11.08
C LEU A 337 -1.71 -17.88 10.60
N THR A 338 -0.88 -18.60 9.85
CA THR A 338 0.35 -18.05 9.26
C THR A 338 0.03 -16.87 8.35
N ARG A 339 -1.03 -16.99 7.53
CA ARG A 339 -1.52 -15.92 6.66
C ARG A 339 -2.03 -14.72 7.45
N LEU A 340 -2.80 -14.94 8.52
CA LEU A 340 -3.26 -13.88 9.40
C LEU A 340 -2.10 -13.19 10.13
N GLN A 341 -1.11 -13.95 10.54
CA GLN A 341 0.09 -13.40 11.19
C GLN A 341 0.93 -12.59 10.21
N SER A 342 1.16 -13.10 9.00
CA SER A 342 1.84 -12.36 7.92
C SER A 342 1.08 -11.08 7.56
N MET A 343 -0.25 -11.13 7.53
CA MET A 343 -1.09 -9.95 7.32
C MET A 343 -0.94 -8.92 8.43
N TYR A 344 -0.92 -9.36 9.67
CA TYR A 344 -0.73 -8.49 10.81
C TYR A 344 0.65 -7.82 10.79
N ASP A 345 1.70 -8.61 10.56
CA ASP A 345 3.09 -8.13 10.47
C ASP A 345 3.24 -7.16 9.28
N TYR A 346 2.63 -7.48 8.13
CA TYR A 346 2.59 -6.59 6.97
C TYR A 346 1.92 -5.25 7.30
N LEU A 347 0.74 -5.27 7.91
CA LEU A 347 0.02 -4.05 8.29
C LEU A 347 0.80 -3.21 9.33
N LEU A 348 1.56 -3.84 10.21
CA LEU A 348 2.46 -3.14 11.15
C LEU A 348 3.60 -2.46 10.38
N VAL A 349 4.28 -3.18 9.49
CA VAL A 349 5.38 -2.64 8.68
C VAL A 349 4.90 -1.53 7.74
N GLU A 350 3.73 -1.68 7.12
CA GLU A 350 3.15 -0.66 6.23
C GLU A 350 2.79 0.60 7.01
N ARG A 351 2.21 0.45 8.22
CA ARG A 351 1.92 1.58 9.12
C ARG A 351 3.20 2.28 9.57
N GLU A 352 4.24 1.52 9.86
CA GLU A 352 5.54 2.07 10.24
C GLU A 352 6.19 2.81 9.05
N LYS A 353 6.16 2.24 7.86
CA LYS A 353 6.61 2.91 6.61
C LYS A 353 5.82 4.19 6.35
N GLU A 354 4.50 4.16 6.51
CA GLU A 354 3.65 5.34 6.32
C GLU A 354 3.95 6.43 7.35
N TYR A 355 4.21 6.03 8.61
CA TYR A 355 4.63 6.94 9.66
C TYR A 355 5.98 7.62 9.30
N TYR A 356 7.00 6.84 8.93
CA TYR A 356 8.30 7.41 8.54
C TYR A 356 8.22 8.24 7.27
N ARG A 357 7.38 7.87 6.32
CA ARG A 357 7.13 8.67 5.11
C ARG A 357 6.51 10.02 5.46
N LYS A 358 5.47 10.03 6.29
CA LYS A 358 4.84 11.28 6.76
C LYS A 358 5.82 12.14 7.57
N GLU A 359 6.69 11.52 8.34
CA GLU A 359 7.75 12.24 9.09
C GLU A 359 8.80 12.83 8.14
N ALA A 360 9.23 12.09 7.13
CA ALA A 360 10.16 12.57 6.11
C ALA A 360 9.54 13.72 5.28
N ASP A 361 8.29 13.59 4.86
CA ASP A 361 7.56 14.65 4.17
C ASP A 361 7.44 15.91 5.03
N ARG A 362 7.15 15.76 6.33
CA ARG A 362 7.10 16.87 7.29
C ARG A 362 8.46 17.55 7.43
N LYS A 363 9.56 16.79 7.58
CA LYS A 363 10.93 17.35 7.62
C LYS A 363 11.26 18.09 6.33
N THR A 364 10.85 17.56 5.20
CA THR A 364 11.05 18.18 3.88
C THR A 364 10.27 19.49 3.76
N ILE A 365 9.02 19.54 4.22
CA ILE A 365 8.20 20.76 4.28
C ILE A 365 8.86 21.81 5.19
N TYR A 366 9.32 21.41 6.38
CA TYR A 366 10.03 22.33 7.29
C TYR A 366 11.31 22.87 6.66
N MET A 367 12.10 22.04 5.98
CA MET A 367 13.31 22.47 5.28
C MET A 367 13.00 23.51 4.19
N TYR A 368 11.99 23.27 3.36
CA TYR A 368 11.58 24.22 2.31
C TYR A 368 10.98 25.51 2.91
N SER A 369 10.21 25.42 4.00
CA SER A 369 9.67 26.58 4.71
C SER A 369 10.78 27.43 5.31
N PHE A 370 11.78 26.80 5.91
CA PHE A 370 12.95 27.49 6.44
C PHE A 370 13.77 28.16 5.32
N LEU A 371 14.01 27.45 4.22
CA LEU A 371 14.72 27.98 3.05
C LEU A 371 13.96 29.18 2.44
N GLY A 372 12.64 29.05 2.27
CA GLY A 372 11.77 30.13 1.79
C GLY A 372 11.79 31.34 2.72
N GLY A 373 11.74 31.11 4.03
CA GLY A 373 11.85 32.17 5.06
C GLY A 373 13.19 32.89 5.00
N THR A 374 14.30 32.17 4.84
CA THR A 374 15.63 32.78 4.71
C THR A 374 15.78 33.60 3.44
N ILE A 375 15.25 33.11 2.31
CA ILE A 375 15.24 33.87 1.05
C ILE A 375 14.40 35.14 1.18
N LEU A 376 13.22 35.04 1.79
CA LEU A 376 12.35 36.21 2.02
C LEU A 376 13.05 37.25 2.92
N PHE A 377 13.67 36.78 3.99
CA PHE A 377 14.44 37.64 4.89
C PHE A 377 15.58 38.36 4.16
N LEU A 378 16.33 37.66 3.30
CA LEU A 378 17.40 38.25 2.49
C LEU A 378 16.84 39.29 1.51
N LEU A 379 15.71 39.03 0.87
CA LEU A 379 15.03 39.98 -0.03
C LEU A 379 14.61 41.25 0.72
N VAL A 380 14.03 41.12 1.92
CA VAL A 380 13.67 42.25 2.77
C VAL A 380 14.91 43.03 3.21
N ALA A 381 16.00 42.33 3.59
CA ALA A 381 17.23 42.97 3.94
C ALA A 381 17.86 43.76 2.76
N VAL A 382 17.84 43.20 1.56
CA VAL A 382 18.31 43.88 0.33
C VAL A 382 17.46 45.11 0.01
N THR A 383 16.14 45.02 0.11
CA THR A 383 15.24 46.19 -0.13
C THR A 383 15.44 47.26 0.91
N LEU A 384 15.64 46.91 2.20
CA LEU A 384 15.96 47.86 3.23
C LEU A 384 17.32 48.56 2.98
N VAL A 385 18.34 47.81 2.59
CA VAL A 385 19.65 48.42 2.24
C VAL A 385 19.52 49.35 1.04
N PHE A 386 18.72 48.97 0.03
CA PHE A 386 18.46 49.84 -1.12
C PHE A 386 17.72 51.13 -0.69
N SER A 387 16.69 51.01 0.11
CA SER A 387 15.90 52.13 0.63
C SER A 387 16.77 53.08 1.47
N ILE A 388 17.66 52.51 2.31
CA ILE A 388 18.61 53.32 3.10
C ILE A 388 19.63 54.06 2.20
N LYS A 389 20.14 53.39 1.14
CA LYS A 389 21.02 54.01 0.17
C LYS A 389 20.33 55.13 -0.60
N GLU A 390 19.09 54.93 -0.99
CA GLU A 390 18.29 55.94 -1.68
C GLU A 390 18.02 57.17 -0.81
N LYS A 391 17.62 56.94 0.47
CA LYS A 391 17.45 58.03 1.46
C LYS A 391 18.74 58.80 1.69
N LYS A 392 19.87 58.11 1.82
CA LYS A 392 21.18 58.77 1.93
C LYS A 392 21.55 59.56 0.69
N LYS A 393 21.19 59.10 -0.51
CA LYS A 393 21.42 59.80 -1.78
C LYS A 393 20.52 61.06 -1.88
N GLU A 394 19.28 60.97 -1.44
CA GLU A 394 18.40 62.13 -1.35
C GLU A 394 18.84 63.14 -0.30
N GLN A 395 19.21 62.68 0.89
CA GLN A 395 19.78 63.59 1.92
C GLN A 395 21.03 64.30 1.41
N LYS A 396 21.91 63.59 0.70
CA LYS A 396 23.09 64.23 0.08
C LYS A 396 22.71 65.24 -1.01
N LYS A 397 21.69 64.92 -1.81
CA LYS A 397 21.13 65.90 -2.78
C LYS A 397 20.52 67.13 -2.11
N GLN A 398 19.76 66.93 -1.06
CA GLN A 398 19.19 68.03 -0.27
C GLN A 398 20.25 68.88 0.37
N TYR A 399 21.28 68.22 0.97
CA TYR A 399 22.44 68.93 1.55
C TYR A 399 23.20 69.79 0.50
N LEU A 400 23.45 69.23 -0.68
CA LEU A 400 24.08 69.96 -1.79
C LEU A 400 23.23 71.12 -2.28
N ARG A 401 21.89 70.95 -2.38
CA ARG A 401 20.97 72.04 -2.74
C ARG A 401 20.98 73.15 -1.70
N LEU A 402 20.98 72.75 -0.41
CA LEU A 402 21.04 73.72 0.68
C LEU A 402 22.38 74.51 0.67
N GLN A 403 23.52 73.84 0.41
CA GLN A 403 24.80 74.51 0.21
C GLN A 403 24.80 75.45 -0.99
N GLU A 404 24.20 75.02 -2.12
CA GLU A 404 24.10 75.89 -3.28
C GLU A 404 23.20 77.07 -3.02
N GLN A 405 22.11 76.88 -2.27
CA GLN A 405 21.20 77.96 -1.87
C GLN A 405 21.93 78.92 -0.92
N GLN A 406 22.63 78.43 0.10
CA GLN A 406 23.44 79.29 1.00
C GLN A 406 24.56 80.00 0.25
N ALA A 407 25.18 79.36 -0.72
CA ALA A 407 26.17 80.03 -1.57
C ALA A 407 25.57 81.10 -2.47
N ARG A 408 24.34 80.91 -2.96
CA ARG A 408 23.58 81.95 -3.74
C ARG A 408 23.16 83.10 -2.83
N GLU A 409 22.62 82.78 -1.64
CA GLU A 409 22.23 83.78 -0.65
C GLU A 409 23.46 84.57 -0.16
N SER A 410 24.56 83.88 0.07
CA SER A 410 25.83 84.55 0.43
C SER A 410 26.36 85.48 -0.68
N LYS A 411 26.25 85.04 -1.93
CA LYS A 411 26.60 85.90 -3.09
C LYS A 411 25.63 87.04 -3.26
N GLN A 412 24.32 86.77 -3.04
CA GLN A 412 23.31 87.83 -3.07
C GLN A 412 23.50 88.83 -1.95
N TYR A 413 23.75 88.32 -0.73
CA TYR A 413 24.10 89.18 0.44
C TYR A 413 25.37 89.98 0.23
N GLN A 414 26.40 89.42 -0.40
CA GLN A 414 27.59 90.15 -0.80
C GLN A 414 27.30 91.19 -1.88
N ALA A 415 26.45 90.88 -2.85
CA ALA A 415 26.03 91.83 -3.88
C ALA A 415 25.16 92.96 -3.28
N GLU A 416 24.18 92.58 -2.40
CA GLU A 416 23.41 93.60 -1.64
C GLU A 416 24.26 94.42 -0.69
N ARG A 417 25.17 93.77 -0.01
CA ARG A 417 26.14 94.45 0.84
C ARG A 417 26.99 95.43 0.03
N ASN A 418 27.47 95.02 -1.12
CA ASN A 418 28.21 95.89 -2.03
C ASN A 418 27.34 97.04 -2.60
N ALA A 419 26.02 96.70 -2.91
CA ALA A 419 25.06 97.71 -3.34
C ALA A 419 24.68 98.64 -2.18
N THR A 420 24.51 98.14 -0.93
CA THR A 420 24.24 98.92 0.25
C THR A 420 25.48 99.74 0.70
N ILE A 421 26.66 99.20 0.51
CA ILE A 421 27.89 100.01 0.72
C ILE A 421 27.94 101.15 -0.28
N LEU A 422 27.56 100.90 -1.55
CA LEU A 422 27.43 101.93 -2.56
C LEU A 422 26.27 102.90 -2.27
N GLU A 423 25.14 102.41 -1.72
CA GLU A 423 24.02 103.20 -1.26
C GLU A 423 24.30 103.91 0.09
N LEU A 424 25.03 103.23 1.01
CA LEU A 424 25.55 103.87 2.29
C LEU A 424 26.57 104.95 2.02
N GLU A 425 27.41 104.79 1.01
CA GLU A 425 28.27 105.90 0.55
C GLU A 425 27.42 107.03 -0.03
N GLN A 426 26.20 106.76 -0.56
CA GLN A 426 25.25 107.77 -1.00
C GLN A 426 24.33 108.23 0.15
N LYS A 427 23.95 107.37 1.10
CA LYS A 427 23.01 107.65 2.23
C LYS A 427 23.67 107.95 3.58
N THR A 428 24.95 107.99 3.68
CA THR A 428 25.68 108.55 4.87
C THR A 428 25.40 110.06 5.04
N ARG A 429 24.53 110.61 4.16
CA ARG A 429 24.00 112.00 4.25
C ARG A 429 22.57 112.07 4.75
N LEU A 430 21.88 111.03 5.02
CA LEU A 430 20.52 111.18 5.58
C LEU A 430 20.21 110.07 6.62
N ALA A 431 20.34 110.54 7.79
CA ALA A 431 19.83 110.16 9.08
C ALA A 431 18.90 109.01 9.29
N ASN A 432 19.31 108.21 10.29
CA ASN A 432 18.55 107.75 11.47
C ASN A 432 17.05 107.37 11.33
N GLY A 433 16.81 106.15 11.75
CA GLY A 433 15.56 105.94 12.48
C GLY A 433 14.94 104.56 12.45
N LEU A 434 14.95 103.91 13.66
CA LEU A 434 13.90 103.09 14.25
C LEU A 434 13.65 101.68 13.64
N LYS A 435 13.84 100.61 14.23
CA LYS A 435 13.56 99.82 15.47
C LYS A 435 12.31 98.92 15.39
N MET A 436 12.59 97.64 15.89
CA MET A 436 11.65 96.72 16.57
C MET A 436 10.58 95.96 15.70
N GLU A 437 10.14 94.76 15.99
CA GLU A 437 10.12 93.73 17.05
C GLU A 437 9.38 92.51 16.57
N LEU A 438 9.71 91.40 17.05
CA LEU A 438 9.12 90.30 17.91
C LEU A 438 8.18 89.27 17.32
N ASP A 439 8.45 88.03 17.50
CA ASP A 439 8.06 86.86 18.34
C ASP A 439 7.00 85.88 17.85
N ILE A 440 7.31 84.59 18.04
CA ILE A 440 6.75 83.52 18.90
C ILE A 440 5.79 82.47 18.29
N MET A 441 6.19 81.20 18.41
CA MET A 441 5.70 79.97 19.05
C MET A 441 4.89 78.87 18.33
N LYS A 442 5.35 77.63 18.53
CA LYS A 442 4.80 76.32 19.01
C LYS A 442 3.72 75.60 18.16
N GLY A 443 3.66 74.29 18.15
CA GLY A 443 4.11 73.05 18.74
C GLY A 443 3.16 71.85 18.52
N ILE A 444 3.66 70.64 18.54
CA ILE A 444 3.27 69.40 19.28
C ILE A 444 2.27 68.36 18.74
N LYS A 445 2.75 67.10 18.66
CA LYS A 445 2.27 65.76 19.10
C LYS A 445 1.14 65.01 18.35
N ASN A 446 1.07 63.73 18.31
CA ASN A 446 1.32 62.37 18.86
C ASN A 446 0.40 61.37 18.15
N GLU A 447 0.65 60.17 18.10
CA GLU A 447 0.77 58.81 18.71
C GLU A 447 -0.13 57.71 18.08
N GLN A 448 0.41 56.55 17.89
CA GLN A 448 0.21 55.15 18.43
C GLN A 448 -1.00 54.36 17.90
N THR A 449 -1.08 53.04 17.79
CA THR A 449 -0.56 51.77 18.41
C THR A 449 -1.07 50.51 17.67
N VAL A 450 -0.28 49.40 17.60
CA VAL A 450 -0.39 48.00 18.14
C VAL A 450 -1.61 47.13 17.80
N ASP A 451 -1.57 45.86 17.41
CA ASP A 451 -1.18 44.52 17.87
C ASP A 451 -1.98 43.44 17.11
N GLN A 452 -1.80 42.15 17.01
CA GLN A 452 -1.44 41.01 17.82
C GLN A 452 -1.38 39.68 17.03
N THR A 453 -0.80 38.68 17.66
CA THR A 453 -0.36 37.33 17.25
C THR A 453 -1.37 36.19 17.46
N ASP A 454 -1.12 34.99 16.82
CA ASP A 454 -1.74 33.70 17.19
C ASP A 454 -0.74 32.53 17.26
N PHE A 455 -0.87 31.69 18.32
CA PHE A 455 -0.10 30.48 18.65
C PHE A 455 -0.95 29.19 18.54
N PRO A 456 -0.35 27.98 18.35
CA PRO A 456 -1.09 26.73 18.19
C PRO A 456 -1.62 26.15 19.53
N ILE A 457 -2.82 25.62 19.49
CA ILE A 457 -3.63 25.13 20.62
C ILE A 457 -3.09 23.81 21.17
N THR A 458 -2.88 23.68 22.47
CA THR A 458 -2.43 22.47 23.18
C THR A 458 -3.53 21.43 23.37
N LYS A 459 -3.16 20.14 23.67
CA LYS A 459 -4.16 19.08 23.97
C LYS A 459 -5.09 19.44 25.13
N GLU A 460 -4.58 20.15 26.14
CA GLU A 460 -5.40 20.62 27.27
C GLU A 460 -6.41 21.67 26.84
N GLU A 461 -6.05 22.52 25.88
CA GLU A 461 -6.97 23.51 25.30
C GLU A 461 -8.02 22.84 24.41
N GLN A 462 -7.65 21.80 23.64
CA GLN A 462 -8.62 21.00 22.86
C GLN A 462 -9.62 20.30 23.78
N TYR A 463 -9.17 19.77 24.92
CA TYR A 463 -10.06 19.16 25.89
C TYR A 463 -10.99 20.20 26.55
N LYS A 464 -10.49 21.40 26.84
CA LYS A 464 -11.33 22.53 27.32
C LYS A 464 -12.37 22.95 26.29
N ILE A 465 -12.00 23.02 25.01
CA ILE A 465 -12.93 23.31 23.91
C ILE A 465 -14.01 22.23 23.83
N PHE A 466 -13.63 20.94 23.94
CA PHE A 466 -14.60 19.85 23.99
C PHE A 466 -15.59 20.01 25.16
N LEU A 467 -15.13 20.31 26.36
CA LEU A 467 -15.99 20.50 27.54
C LEU A 467 -16.99 21.66 27.40
N THR A 468 -16.71 22.64 26.56
CA THR A 468 -17.60 23.77 26.26
C THR A 468 -18.46 23.57 25.01
N SER A 469 -18.23 22.49 24.26
CA SER A 469 -18.95 22.21 23.00
C SER A 469 -20.42 21.84 23.20
N ASP A 470 -21.22 22.05 22.19
CA ASP A 470 -22.62 21.62 22.15
C ASP A 470 -22.76 20.10 22.22
N LEU A 471 -21.77 19.37 21.65
CA LEU A 471 -21.69 17.91 21.76
C LEU A 471 -21.59 17.45 23.23
N TYR A 472 -20.64 18.00 23.99
CA TYR A 472 -20.48 17.63 25.40
C TYR A 472 -21.68 18.02 26.24
N ARG A 473 -22.27 19.20 25.97
CA ARG A 473 -23.53 19.63 26.60
C ARG A 473 -24.69 18.70 26.27
N GLY A 474 -24.78 18.25 25.02
CA GLY A 474 -25.74 17.25 24.58
C GLY A 474 -25.62 15.94 25.33
N LEU A 475 -24.41 15.40 25.40
CA LEU A 475 -24.11 14.17 26.12
C LEU A 475 -24.39 14.27 27.64
N ARG A 476 -24.08 15.39 28.26
CA ARG A 476 -24.25 15.61 29.70
C ARG A 476 -25.66 15.89 30.14
N SER A 477 -26.47 16.60 29.33
CA SER A 477 -27.75 17.10 29.83
C SER A 477 -28.88 17.25 28.81
N LYS A 478 -28.59 17.46 27.52
CA LYS A 478 -29.57 17.93 26.53
C LYS A 478 -30.28 16.81 25.75
N TRP A 479 -29.58 15.71 25.44
CA TRP A 479 -30.12 14.65 24.59
C TRP A 479 -30.79 13.53 25.38
N ASP A 480 -31.97 13.10 24.91
CA ASP A 480 -32.73 11.99 25.54
C ASP A 480 -32.39 10.63 24.93
N LYS A 481 -31.67 10.59 23.80
CA LYS A 481 -31.17 9.41 23.13
C LYS A 481 -30.02 9.81 22.18
N LEU A 482 -29.07 8.89 22.00
CA LEU A 482 -27.99 9.04 21.05
C LEU A 482 -28.42 8.48 19.69
N ASP A 483 -28.58 9.33 18.68
CA ASP A 483 -28.86 8.93 17.31
C ASP A 483 -27.57 8.63 16.51
N SER A 484 -27.73 8.21 15.25
CA SER A 484 -26.59 7.79 14.41
C SER A 484 -25.67 8.95 14.02
N GLU A 485 -26.19 10.16 13.83
CA GLU A 485 -25.42 11.34 13.46
C GLU A 485 -24.61 11.84 14.66
N GLN A 486 -25.25 11.96 15.81
CA GLN A 486 -24.62 12.30 17.08
C GLN A 486 -23.53 11.27 17.45
N TRP A 487 -23.80 9.98 17.19
CA TRP A 487 -22.81 8.92 17.41
C TRP A 487 -21.58 9.09 16.53
N LEU A 488 -21.76 9.41 15.26
CA LEU A 488 -20.65 9.66 14.34
C LEU A 488 -19.80 10.86 14.80
N GLU A 489 -20.43 11.88 15.33
CA GLU A 489 -19.75 13.06 15.88
C GLU A 489 -18.96 12.73 17.15
N VAL A 490 -19.50 11.91 18.04
CA VAL A 490 -18.78 11.39 19.21
C VAL A 490 -17.53 10.61 18.80
N VAL A 491 -17.66 9.72 17.83
CA VAL A 491 -16.53 8.95 17.30
C VAL A 491 -15.46 9.86 16.70
N LYS A 492 -15.87 10.87 15.93
CA LYS A 492 -14.97 11.86 15.32
C LYS A 492 -14.15 12.62 16.39
N TRP A 493 -14.81 13.08 17.46
CA TRP A 493 -14.11 13.77 18.55
C TRP A 493 -13.16 12.84 19.31
N ILE A 494 -13.58 11.62 19.61
CA ILE A 494 -12.74 10.64 20.30
C ILE A 494 -11.54 10.24 19.45
N ASP A 495 -11.75 9.84 18.21
CA ASP A 495 -10.71 9.25 17.39
C ASP A 495 -9.74 10.24 16.78
N HIS A 496 -10.19 11.44 16.45
CA HIS A 496 -9.37 12.40 15.72
C HIS A 496 -8.85 13.55 16.57
N ILE A 497 -9.55 13.90 17.65
CA ILE A 497 -9.23 15.10 18.43
C ILE A 497 -8.68 14.76 19.82
N LEU A 498 -9.37 13.91 20.59
CA LEU A 498 -9.03 13.65 22.00
C LEU A 498 -8.08 12.46 22.20
N TYR A 499 -8.34 11.32 21.58
CA TYR A 499 -7.69 10.04 21.92
C TYR A 499 -7.22 9.21 20.73
N LEU A 500 -6.77 9.79 19.71
CA LEU A 500 -6.23 9.27 18.42
C LEU A 500 -6.50 7.78 18.14
N ASN A 501 -7.48 7.50 17.29
CA ASN A 501 -7.87 6.15 16.85
C ASN A 501 -8.36 5.22 18.00
N PHE A 502 -9.00 5.76 19.04
CA PHE A 502 -9.46 4.99 20.18
C PHE A 502 -10.43 3.86 19.78
N THR A 503 -11.45 4.18 18.96
CA THR A 503 -12.46 3.17 18.57
C THR A 503 -11.84 2.07 17.71
N TYR A 504 -10.92 2.42 16.84
CA TYR A 504 -10.18 1.47 16.04
C TYR A 504 -9.30 0.54 16.90
N LYS A 505 -8.57 1.09 17.87
CA LYS A 505 -7.76 0.29 18.80
C LYS A 505 -8.61 -0.71 19.58
N ILE A 506 -9.75 -0.26 20.11
CA ILE A 506 -10.67 -1.14 20.84
C ILE A 506 -11.20 -2.26 19.95
N LYS A 507 -11.63 -1.97 18.71
CA LYS A 507 -12.13 -3.00 17.77
C LYS A 507 -11.04 -3.99 17.36
N MET A 508 -9.83 -3.53 17.16
CA MET A 508 -8.70 -4.38 16.78
C MET A 508 -8.26 -5.30 17.92
N MET A 509 -8.18 -4.79 19.14
CA MET A 509 -7.77 -5.61 20.30
C MET A 509 -8.87 -6.55 20.78
N TYR A 510 -10.11 -6.22 20.53
CA TYR A 510 -11.28 -6.96 21.01
C TYR A 510 -12.35 -7.10 19.90
N PRO A 511 -12.09 -7.92 18.85
CA PRO A 511 -13.00 -8.04 17.70
C PRO A 511 -14.42 -8.51 18.03
N GLN A 512 -14.58 -9.15 19.19
CA GLN A 512 -15.86 -9.65 19.69
C GLN A 512 -16.77 -8.55 20.30
N ILE A 513 -16.32 -7.30 20.37
CA ILE A 513 -17.10 -6.19 20.92
C ILE A 513 -18.16 -5.75 19.90
N SER A 514 -19.42 -5.66 20.34
CA SER A 514 -20.53 -5.13 19.54
C SER A 514 -20.47 -3.60 19.44
N GLU A 515 -21.22 -3.01 18.50
CA GLU A 515 -21.32 -1.55 18.38
C GLU A 515 -21.88 -0.90 19.66
N GLN A 516 -22.85 -1.53 20.32
CA GLN A 516 -23.36 -1.06 21.61
C GLN A 516 -22.31 -1.15 22.73
N ASP A 517 -21.48 -2.19 22.71
CA ASP A 517 -20.36 -2.32 23.64
C ASP A 517 -19.33 -1.21 23.41
N LEU A 518 -19.08 -0.85 22.17
CA LEU A 518 -18.19 0.26 21.79
C LEU A 518 -18.73 1.61 22.25
N GLN A 519 -20.03 1.85 22.13
CA GLN A 519 -20.68 3.05 22.66
C GLN A 519 -20.43 3.20 24.17
N ILE A 520 -20.55 2.12 24.94
CA ILE A 520 -20.24 2.13 26.37
C ILE A 520 -18.77 2.47 26.62
N CYS A 521 -17.83 1.92 25.82
CA CYS A 521 -16.40 2.24 25.94
C CYS A 521 -16.14 3.74 25.66
N CYS A 522 -16.70 4.28 24.59
CA CYS A 522 -16.54 5.69 24.21
C CYS A 522 -17.11 6.65 25.26
N LEU A 523 -18.32 6.39 25.72
CA LEU A 523 -18.96 7.22 26.75
C LEU A 523 -18.24 7.13 28.11
N THR A 524 -17.64 5.97 28.43
CA THR A 524 -16.78 5.81 29.61
C THR A 524 -15.48 6.60 29.43
N LYS A 525 -14.87 6.56 28.26
CA LYS A 525 -13.65 7.33 27.94
C LYS A 525 -13.85 8.85 28.02
N LEU A 526 -15.06 9.33 27.68
CA LEU A 526 -15.47 10.73 27.84
C LEU A 526 -16.00 11.06 29.26
N GLU A 527 -15.87 10.17 30.20
CA GLU A 527 -16.30 10.33 31.61
C GLU A 527 -17.77 10.72 31.75
N ILE A 528 -18.64 10.23 30.86
CA ILE A 528 -20.08 10.47 30.95
C ILE A 528 -20.68 9.64 32.10
N PRO A 529 -21.44 10.25 33.02
CA PRO A 529 -22.03 9.53 34.16
C PRO A 529 -22.94 8.38 33.74
N VAL A 530 -22.96 7.28 34.53
CA VAL A 530 -23.77 6.08 34.25
C VAL A 530 -25.25 6.38 34.07
N SER A 531 -25.78 7.31 34.86
CA SER A 531 -27.17 7.78 34.74
C SER A 531 -27.43 8.41 33.35
N ARG A 532 -26.49 9.15 32.83
CA ARG A 532 -26.57 9.75 31.47
C ARG A 532 -26.37 8.73 30.37
N MET A 533 -25.42 7.81 30.55
CA MET A 533 -25.25 6.69 29.59
C MET A 533 -26.55 5.87 29.46
N ALA A 534 -27.25 5.67 30.55
CA ALA A 534 -28.54 4.95 30.58
C ALA A 534 -29.59 5.66 29.72
N VAL A 535 -29.72 6.97 29.82
CA VAL A 535 -30.61 7.78 28.99
C VAL A 535 -30.17 7.72 27.51
N LEU A 536 -28.91 8.06 27.20
CA LEU A 536 -28.38 8.13 25.84
C LEU A 536 -28.50 6.81 25.08
N LEU A 537 -28.34 5.67 25.76
CA LEU A 537 -28.40 4.34 25.17
C LEU A 537 -29.77 3.66 25.35
N ALA A 538 -30.78 4.38 25.86
CA ALA A 538 -32.12 3.88 26.13
C ALA A 538 -32.11 2.58 26.97
N LYS A 539 -31.32 2.55 28.09
CA LYS A 539 -31.15 1.42 28.99
C LYS A 539 -31.32 1.85 30.43
N THR A 540 -31.41 0.90 31.37
CA THR A 540 -31.37 1.20 32.80
C THR A 540 -29.93 1.36 33.30
N SER A 541 -29.70 2.14 34.34
CA SER A 541 -28.37 2.29 34.96
C SER A 541 -27.79 0.95 35.44
N GLN A 542 -28.66 0.03 35.90
CA GLN A 542 -28.26 -1.33 36.23
C GLN A 542 -27.77 -2.12 35.00
N ALA A 543 -28.47 -2.00 33.86
CA ALA A 543 -28.07 -2.65 32.61
C ALA A 543 -26.71 -2.13 32.10
N ILE A 544 -26.44 -0.83 32.22
CA ILE A 544 -25.13 -0.22 31.88
C ILE A 544 -24.05 -0.77 32.84
N SER A 545 -24.30 -0.81 34.15
CA SER A 545 -23.33 -1.32 35.12
C SER A 545 -23.01 -2.81 34.90
N LEU A 546 -24.03 -3.62 34.61
CA LEU A 546 -23.85 -5.03 34.25
C LEU A 546 -23.11 -5.18 32.90
N GLY A 547 -23.43 -4.33 31.93
CA GLY A 547 -22.72 -4.26 30.63
C GLY A 547 -21.23 -4.01 30.80
N ARG A 548 -20.84 -3.06 31.65
CA ARG A 548 -19.45 -2.73 31.96
C ARG A 548 -18.71 -3.90 32.61
N LYS A 549 -19.33 -4.59 33.62
CA LYS A 549 -18.75 -5.81 34.19
C LYS A 549 -18.56 -6.93 33.17
N ARG A 550 -19.56 -7.14 32.29
CA ARG A 550 -19.47 -8.12 31.21
C ARG A 550 -18.36 -7.76 30.20
N LEU A 551 -18.24 -6.49 29.86
CA LEU A 551 -17.21 -5.98 28.98
C LEU A 551 -15.81 -6.17 29.57
N TYR A 552 -15.63 -5.88 30.86
CA TYR A 552 -14.36 -6.13 31.54
C TYR A 552 -13.94 -7.60 31.43
N LYS A 553 -14.88 -8.54 31.72
CA LYS A 553 -14.63 -9.98 31.56
C LYS A 553 -14.33 -10.35 30.09
N LYS A 554 -15.06 -9.76 29.15
CA LYS A 554 -14.90 -9.99 27.70
C LYS A 554 -13.53 -9.51 27.18
N MET A 555 -13.01 -8.40 27.72
CA MET A 555 -11.74 -7.80 27.33
C MET A 555 -10.53 -8.41 28.04
N THR A 556 -10.66 -8.80 29.30
CA THR A 556 -9.51 -9.26 30.10
C THR A 556 -9.51 -10.75 30.40
N GLY A 557 -10.64 -11.45 30.17
CA GLY A 557 -10.85 -12.84 30.59
C GLY A 557 -11.10 -13.01 32.09
N LYS A 558 -10.97 -11.95 32.89
CA LYS A 558 -11.07 -11.98 34.36
C LYS A 558 -12.42 -11.47 34.84
N GLN A 559 -12.89 -11.94 36.02
CA GLN A 559 -14.03 -11.34 36.68
C GLN A 559 -13.63 -10.02 37.35
N GLY A 560 -14.45 -8.99 37.22
CA GLY A 560 -14.19 -7.67 37.81
C GLY A 560 -15.45 -6.85 38.01
N THR A 561 -15.27 -5.67 38.59
CA THR A 561 -16.34 -4.70 38.86
C THR A 561 -16.54 -3.76 37.64
N ALA A 562 -17.59 -2.93 37.67
CA ALA A 562 -17.76 -1.86 36.68
C ALA A 562 -16.66 -0.80 36.80
N GLN A 563 -16.07 -0.64 37.97
CA GLN A 563 -14.99 0.32 38.23
C GLN A 563 -13.65 -0.17 37.66
N ASP A 564 -13.41 -1.49 37.66
CA ASP A 564 -12.25 -2.09 37.01
C ASP A 564 -12.32 -1.88 35.47
N PHE A 565 -13.53 -1.94 34.91
CA PHE A 565 -13.74 -1.60 33.49
C PHE A 565 -13.45 -0.12 33.22
N ASP A 566 -13.91 0.80 34.08
CA ASP A 566 -13.64 2.23 33.89
C ASP A 566 -12.14 2.51 33.93
N THR A 567 -11.44 1.94 34.91
CA THR A 567 -9.98 2.06 35.02
C THR A 567 -9.28 1.53 33.78
N LEU A 568 -9.71 0.39 33.23
CA LEU A 568 -9.19 -0.19 32.02
C LEU A 568 -9.41 0.76 30.81
N ILE A 569 -10.63 1.25 30.63
CA ILE A 569 -10.95 2.12 29.47
C ILE A 569 -10.28 3.49 29.57
N LEU A 570 -10.16 4.05 30.75
CA LEU A 570 -9.48 5.33 30.96
C LEU A 570 -7.97 5.24 30.69
N SER A 571 -7.36 4.06 30.90
CA SER A 571 -5.95 3.82 30.63
C SER A 571 -5.62 3.63 29.15
N PHE A 572 -6.60 3.38 28.29
CA PHE A 572 -6.44 3.32 26.84
C PHE A 572 -6.18 4.70 26.24
#